data_9554d9b0030b2e79a8cb4d0ece1116fa
#
_entry.id   9554d9b0030b2e79a8cb4d0ece1116fa
#
_cell.length_a   1.000
_cell.length_b   1.000
_cell.length_c   1.000
_cell.angle_alpha   90.00
_cell.angle_beta   90.00
_cell.angle_gamma   90.00
#
_symmetry.space_group_name_H-M   'P 1'
#
loop_
_entity.id
_entity.type
_entity.pdbx_description
1 polymer ?
#
loop_
_entity_poly.entity_id
_entity_poly.type
_entity_poly.pdbx_seq_one_letter_code
_entity_poly.pdbx_strand_id
1 'polypeptide(L)'
;MYGAANAWWSAAWYSKYERGKFGFFNDNGEWLQMDKAAHTFNAYFISRWGHNLYRWGGVKEKNNIWIGMLIANMWQLSIEVNDGFSPKWGFSWGDMGANFTGSLIFGVQQYLWKDQKFNLKISATPEKYPDNLRYRTDPLYGTSYAELILKDYNAMTFWLNASPGAFIKNPE
;
A
#
# COMPACT_ATOMS: atom_id res chain seq x y z
N MET A 1 -9.07 -16.64 2.57
CA MET A 1 -7.86 -15.96 2.05
C MET A 1 -7.59 -14.62 2.75
N TYR A 2 -8.54 -13.67 2.78
CA TYR A 2 -8.35 -12.37 3.43
C TYR A 2 -7.89 -12.46 4.89
N GLY A 3 -8.54 -13.27 5.72
CA GLY A 3 -8.17 -13.43 7.13
C GLY A 3 -6.78 -14.03 7.35
N ALA A 4 -6.38 -15.00 6.53
CA ALA A 4 -5.04 -15.60 6.64
C ALA A 4 -3.94 -14.62 6.23
N ALA A 5 -4.14 -13.83 5.18
CA ALA A 5 -3.19 -12.80 4.75
C ALA A 5 -3.07 -11.68 5.78
N ASN A 6 -4.19 -11.24 6.37
CA ASN A 6 -4.18 -10.24 7.43
C ASN A 6 -3.50 -10.75 8.70
N ALA A 7 -3.76 -12.02 9.09
CA ALA A 7 -3.09 -12.64 10.24
C ALA A 7 -1.58 -12.76 10.01
N TRP A 8 -1.15 -13.15 8.81
CA TRP A 8 0.27 -13.22 8.47
C TRP A 8 0.93 -11.84 8.50
N TRP A 9 0.28 -10.84 7.91
CA TRP A 9 0.75 -9.46 7.93
C TRP A 9 0.86 -8.95 9.37
N SER A 10 -0.20 -9.12 10.16
CA SER A 10 -0.21 -8.75 11.58
C SER A 10 0.91 -9.43 12.36
N ALA A 11 1.16 -10.71 12.13
CA ALA A 11 2.26 -11.42 12.77
C ALA A 11 3.63 -10.86 12.34
N ALA A 12 3.82 -10.55 11.07
CA ALA A 12 5.07 -10.02 10.56
C ALA A 12 5.43 -8.63 11.12
N TRP A 13 4.43 -7.78 11.36
CA TRP A 13 4.63 -6.40 11.81
C TRP A 13 4.55 -6.24 13.34
N TYR A 14 3.57 -6.90 13.99
CA TYR A 14 3.22 -6.60 15.37
C TYR A 14 3.65 -7.66 16.38
N SER A 15 4.09 -8.86 15.95
CA SER A 15 4.43 -9.95 16.87
C SER A 15 5.55 -9.63 17.87
N LYS A 16 6.39 -8.66 17.54
CA LYS A 16 7.52 -8.21 18.38
C LYS A 16 7.15 -7.11 19.38
N TYR A 17 5.91 -6.61 19.35
CA TYR A 17 5.49 -5.47 20.15
C TYR A 17 4.26 -5.78 20.98
N GLU A 18 4.25 -5.29 22.21
CA GLU A 18 3.07 -5.36 23.06
C GLU A 18 1.95 -4.47 22.50
N ARG A 19 0.72 -4.92 22.62
CA ARG A 19 -0.46 -4.13 22.27
C ARG A 19 -0.77 -3.12 23.36
N GLY A 20 -0.93 -1.86 22.97
CA GLY A 20 -1.33 -0.76 23.81
C GLY A 20 -2.81 -0.43 23.74
N LYS A 21 -3.19 0.66 24.37
CA LYS A 21 -4.51 1.28 24.18
C LYS A 21 -4.57 1.90 22.79
N PHE A 22 -5.75 1.87 22.18
CA PHE A 22 -5.95 2.49 20.88
C PHE A 22 -5.63 4.00 20.94
N GLY A 23 -4.78 4.46 20.04
CA GLY A 23 -4.35 5.85 19.96
C GLY A 23 -4.27 6.33 18.51
N PHE A 24 -4.38 7.65 18.35
CA PHE A 24 -4.17 8.33 17.07
C PHE A 24 -2.78 8.93 17.04
N PHE A 25 -2.16 8.94 15.88
CA PHE A 25 -0.85 9.55 15.68
C PHE A 25 -0.84 10.36 14.38
N ASN A 26 -0.21 11.53 14.42
CA ASN A 26 -0.01 12.35 13.24
C ASN A 26 1.43 12.17 12.73
N ASP A 27 1.61 11.27 11.82
CA ASP A 27 2.87 10.89 11.20
C ASP A 27 3.17 11.65 9.89
N ASN A 28 2.39 12.70 9.58
CA ASN A 28 2.58 13.47 8.35
C ASN A 28 3.95 14.14 8.22
N GLY A 29 4.70 14.29 9.31
CA GLY A 29 6.08 14.80 9.31
C GLY A 29 7.15 13.71 9.20
N GLU A 30 6.77 12.43 9.21
CA GLU A 30 7.72 11.33 9.29
C GLU A 30 8.04 10.71 7.93
N TRP A 31 9.14 9.94 7.89
CA TRP A 31 9.57 9.11 6.75
C TRP A 31 9.64 9.83 5.39
N LEU A 32 9.75 11.18 5.36
CA LEU A 32 9.78 11.98 4.12
C LEU A 32 8.61 11.65 3.17
N GLN A 33 7.44 11.35 3.73
CA GLN A 33 6.22 10.93 3.00
C GLN A 33 6.33 9.59 2.25
N MET A 34 7.39 8.83 2.43
CA MET A 34 7.56 7.51 1.80
C MET A 34 6.50 6.54 2.26
N ASP A 35 6.09 6.63 3.50
CA ASP A 35 4.97 5.89 4.07
C ASP A 35 3.65 6.19 3.34
N LYS A 36 3.32 7.46 3.15
CA LYS A 36 2.13 7.88 2.39
C LYS A 36 2.17 7.42 0.93
N ALA A 37 3.38 7.43 0.31
CA ALA A 37 3.57 6.89 -1.02
C ALA A 37 3.33 5.36 -1.05
N ALA A 38 3.76 4.63 -0.02
CA ALA A 38 3.52 3.20 0.12
C ALA A 38 2.02 2.90 0.28
N HIS A 39 1.32 3.62 1.13
CA HIS A 39 -0.12 3.51 1.32
C HIS A 39 -0.89 3.79 0.02
N THR A 40 -0.55 4.86 -0.69
CA THR A 40 -1.15 5.22 -1.99
C THR A 40 -0.91 4.13 -3.03
N PHE A 41 0.32 3.63 -3.14
CA PHE A 41 0.66 2.55 -4.06
C PHE A 41 -0.11 1.26 -3.74
N ASN A 42 -0.12 0.85 -2.47
CA ASN A 42 -0.79 -0.37 -2.04
C ASN A 42 -2.29 -0.32 -2.31
N ALA A 43 -2.94 0.78 -1.99
CA ALA A 43 -4.37 0.95 -2.25
C ALA A 43 -4.70 0.94 -3.75
N TYR A 44 -3.87 1.60 -4.59
CA TYR A 44 -3.98 1.53 -6.04
C TYR A 44 -3.82 0.09 -6.56
N PHE A 45 -2.76 -0.59 -6.12
CA PHE A 45 -2.44 -1.94 -6.57
C PHE A 45 -3.51 -2.95 -6.18
N ILE A 46 -3.95 -2.92 -4.91
CA ILE A 46 -4.98 -3.83 -4.39
C ILE A 46 -6.33 -3.58 -5.08
N SER A 47 -6.68 -2.31 -5.34
CA SER A 47 -7.89 -1.96 -6.09
C SER A 47 -7.88 -2.56 -7.50
N ARG A 48 -6.76 -2.41 -8.21
CA ARG A 48 -6.56 -2.98 -9.56
C ARG A 48 -6.60 -4.50 -9.55
N TRP A 49 -5.94 -5.12 -8.58
CA TRP A 49 -5.92 -6.57 -8.44
C TRP A 49 -7.31 -7.12 -8.12
N GLY A 50 -8.02 -6.51 -7.16
CA GLY A 50 -9.39 -6.88 -6.81
C GLY A 50 -10.35 -6.74 -7.99
N HIS A 51 -10.30 -5.62 -8.71
CA HIS A 51 -11.05 -5.41 -9.93
C HIS A 51 -10.82 -6.53 -10.95
N ASN A 52 -9.57 -6.87 -11.26
CA ASN A 52 -9.23 -7.90 -12.23
C ASN A 52 -9.72 -9.29 -11.81
N LEU A 53 -9.61 -9.61 -10.51
CA LEU A 53 -10.08 -10.88 -9.97
C LEU A 53 -11.61 -11.05 -10.14
N TYR A 54 -12.38 -10.03 -9.79
CA TYR A 54 -13.84 -10.09 -9.91
C TYR A 54 -14.31 -10.00 -11.37
N ARG A 55 -13.59 -9.26 -12.22
CA ARG A 55 -13.81 -9.25 -13.65
C ARG A 55 -13.61 -10.64 -14.27
N TRP A 56 -12.56 -11.34 -13.87
CA TRP A 56 -12.34 -12.73 -14.26
C TRP A 56 -13.46 -13.64 -13.77
N GLY A 57 -14.05 -13.40 -12.61
CA GLY A 57 -15.24 -14.06 -12.08
C GLY A 57 -16.56 -13.68 -12.76
N GLY A 58 -16.56 -12.86 -13.82
CA GLY A 58 -17.75 -12.49 -14.58
C GLY A 58 -18.62 -11.38 -13.98
N VAL A 59 -18.14 -10.67 -12.97
CA VAL A 59 -18.88 -9.54 -12.37
C VAL A 59 -18.84 -8.33 -13.34
N LYS A 60 -19.95 -7.58 -13.41
CA LYS A 60 -20.08 -6.42 -14.31
C LYS A 60 -19.05 -5.33 -13.98
N GLU A 61 -18.50 -4.70 -15.01
CA GLU A 61 -17.40 -3.72 -14.91
C GLU A 61 -17.64 -2.63 -13.85
N LYS A 62 -18.80 -1.98 -13.87
CA LYS A 62 -19.13 -0.94 -12.88
C LYS A 62 -19.02 -1.44 -11.44
N ASN A 63 -19.49 -2.65 -11.18
CA ASN A 63 -19.45 -3.24 -9.84
C ASN A 63 -18.03 -3.63 -9.45
N ASN A 64 -17.24 -4.14 -10.40
CA ASN A 64 -15.84 -4.52 -10.19
C ASN A 64 -14.98 -3.36 -9.74
N ILE A 65 -15.19 -2.15 -10.31
CA ILE A 65 -14.45 -0.96 -9.90
C ILE A 65 -14.68 -0.69 -8.40
N TRP A 66 -15.95 -0.63 -7.99
CA TRP A 66 -16.31 -0.38 -6.59
C TRP A 66 -15.83 -1.48 -5.64
N ILE A 67 -15.96 -2.75 -6.05
CA ILE A 67 -15.50 -3.89 -5.25
C ILE A 67 -13.98 -3.83 -5.07
N GLY A 68 -13.22 -3.54 -6.13
CA GLY A 68 -11.77 -3.40 -6.06
C GLY A 68 -11.34 -2.31 -5.08
N MET A 69 -11.96 -1.11 -5.20
CA MET A 69 -11.70 0.02 -4.29
C MET A 69 -12.08 -0.32 -2.84
N LEU A 70 -13.22 -0.98 -2.63
CA LEU A 70 -13.68 -1.36 -1.30
C LEU A 70 -12.71 -2.36 -0.64
N ILE A 71 -12.29 -3.39 -1.38
CA ILE A 71 -11.32 -4.38 -0.88
C ILE A 71 -10.03 -3.69 -0.46
N ALA A 72 -9.51 -2.77 -1.26
CA ALA A 72 -8.29 -2.04 -0.94
C ALA A 72 -8.44 -1.21 0.34
N ASN A 73 -9.50 -0.40 0.43
CA ASN A 73 -9.71 0.44 1.60
C ASN A 73 -9.99 -0.37 2.87
N MET A 74 -10.72 -1.48 2.78
CA MET A 74 -10.95 -2.36 3.94
C MET A 74 -9.66 -3.06 4.39
N TRP A 75 -8.80 -3.46 3.44
CA TRP A 75 -7.48 -4.01 3.76
C TRP A 75 -6.62 -3.00 4.49
N GLN A 76 -6.48 -1.81 3.94
CA GLN A 76 -5.69 -0.73 4.52
C GLN A 76 -6.25 -0.26 5.87
N LEU A 77 -7.58 -0.14 6.00
CA LEU A 77 -8.21 0.15 7.29
C LEU A 77 -7.86 -0.89 8.35
N SER A 78 -7.76 -2.17 7.97
CA SER A 78 -7.36 -3.21 8.95
C SER A 78 -5.91 -3.05 9.43
N ILE A 79 -5.02 -2.50 8.61
CA ILE A 79 -3.66 -2.14 8.99
C ILE A 79 -3.70 -0.96 9.97
N GLU A 80 -4.37 0.14 9.60
CA GLU A 80 -4.50 1.32 10.45
C GLU A 80 -5.10 1.04 11.82
N VAL A 81 -6.11 0.14 11.87
CA VAL A 81 -6.68 -0.30 13.16
C VAL A 81 -5.65 -1.06 14.00
N ASN A 82 -4.82 -1.89 13.38
CA ASN A 82 -3.75 -2.58 14.11
C ASN A 82 -2.66 -1.60 14.57
N ASP A 83 -2.31 -0.60 13.76
CA ASP A 83 -1.39 0.47 14.12
C ASP A 83 -1.93 1.29 15.28
N GLY A 84 -3.24 1.55 15.29
CA GLY A 84 -3.91 2.20 16.42
C GLY A 84 -3.73 1.50 17.76
N PHE A 85 -3.55 0.19 17.79
CA PHE A 85 -3.23 -0.58 18.99
C PHE A 85 -1.73 -0.73 19.26
N SER A 86 -0.88 -0.18 18.41
CA SER A 86 0.58 -0.20 18.59
C SER A 86 1.06 1.07 19.29
N PRO A 87 1.81 0.96 20.39
CA PRO A 87 2.43 2.12 21.03
C PRO A 87 3.46 2.86 20.17
N LYS A 88 3.89 2.23 19.05
CA LYS A 88 4.92 2.77 18.17
C LYS A 88 4.38 3.58 17.02
N TRP A 89 3.19 3.22 16.49
CA TRP A 89 2.66 3.83 15.28
C TRP A 89 1.43 4.66 15.57
N GLY A 90 0.34 4.06 15.97
CA GLY A 90 -0.95 4.73 16.13
C GLY A 90 -1.74 4.81 14.82
N PHE A 91 -3.06 5.02 14.94
CA PHE A 91 -3.95 5.21 13.79
C PHE A 91 -3.68 6.58 13.14
N SER A 92 -3.39 6.59 11.83
CA SER A 92 -3.11 7.81 11.07
C SER A 92 -4.24 8.17 10.10
N TRP A 93 -4.82 9.37 10.26
CA TRP A 93 -5.74 9.93 9.26
C TRP A 93 -5.03 10.29 7.95
N GLY A 94 -3.72 10.58 8.02
CA GLY A 94 -2.89 10.81 6.84
C GLY A 94 -2.81 9.57 5.95
N ASP A 95 -2.63 8.38 6.55
CA ASP A 95 -2.59 7.11 5.84
C ASP A 95 -3.94 6.72 5.27
N MET A 96 -5.02 6.99 6.01
CA MET A 96 -6.36 6.82 5.48
C MET A 96 -6.61 7.69 4.24
N GLY A 97 -6.13 8.95 4.25
CA GLY A 97 -6.18 9.84 3.09
C GLY A 97 -5.35 9.33 1.91
N ALA A 98 -4.14 8.83 2.17
CA ALA A 98 -3.27 8.22 1.16
C ALA A 98 -3.90 6.95 0.55
N ASN A 99 -4.49 6.09 1.37
CA ASN A 99 -5.21 4.89 0.95
C ASN A 99 -6.38 5.23 0.02
N PHE A 100 -7.20 6.19 0.43
CA PHE A 100 -8.32 6.64 -0.39
C PHE A 100 -7.84 7.24 -1.72
N THR A 101 -6.77 8.04 -1.70
CA THR A 101 -6.17 8.63 -2.91
C THR A 101 -5.69 7.55 -3.87
N GLY A 102 -5.00 6.52 -3.40
CA GLY A 102 -4.54 5.41 -4.24
C GLY A 102 -5.69 4.67 -4.91
N SER A 103 -6.74 4.35 -4.16
CA SER A 103 -7.93 3.69 -4.71
C SER A 103 -8.68 4.59 -5.71
N LEU A 104 -8.73 5.91 -5.49
CA LEU A 104 -9.31 6.86 -6.43
C LEU A 104 -8.50 6.95 -7.73
N ILE A 105 -7.17 6.98 -7.66
CA ILE A 105 -6.29 6.98 -8.85
C ILE A 105 -6.64 5.79 -9.75
N PHE A 106 -6.86 4.61 -9.16
CA PHE A 106 -7.31 3.44 -9.91
C PHE A 106 -8.73 3.64 -10.44
N GLY A 107 -9.69 3.94 -9.56
CA GLY A 107 -11.12 3.93 -9.87
C GLY A 107 -11.53 4.95 -10.92
N VAL A 108 -11.00 6.17 -10.83
CA VAL A 108 -11.28 7.25 -11.80
C VAL A 108 -10.80 6.88 -13.19
N GLN A 109 -9.58 6.36 -13.32
CA GLN A 109 -9.03 5.94 -14.61
C GLN A 109 -9.85 4.80 -15.21
N GLN A 110 -10.16 3.78 -14.40
CA GLN A 110 -10.93 2.63 -14.85
C GLN A 110 -12.36 3.02 -15.26
N TYR A 111 -12.97 3.96 -14.54
CA TYR A 111 -14.32 4.46 -14.88
C TYR A 111 -14.34 5.26 -16.18
N LEU A 112 -13.41 6.21 -16.32
CA LEU A 112 -13.39 7.14 -17.47
C LEU A 112 -12.82 6.49 -18.74
N TRP A 113 -11.74 5.73 -18.60
CA TRP A 113 -10.95 5.24 -19.76
C TRP A 113 -11.02 3.74 -19.97
N LYS A 114 -11.54 2.97 -19.00
CA LYS A 114 -11.49 1.49 -19.00
C LYS A 114 -10.05 0.96 -19.08
N ASP A 115 -9.09 1.81 -18.77
CA ASP A 115 -7.67 1.55 -18.85
C ASP A 115 -6.91 2.39 -17.81
N GLN A 116 -5.69 1.95 -17.47
CA GLN A 116 -4.79 2.65 -16.55
C GLN A 116 -3.70 3.36 -17.36
N LYS A 117 -3.94 4.60 -17.75
CA LYS A 117 -2.99 5.43 -18.52
C LYS A 117 -1.82 5.91 -17.67
N PHE A 118 -2.08 6.13 -16.38
CA PHE A 118 -1.08 6.40 -15.35
C PHE A 118 -0.98 5.19 -14.44
N ASN A 119 0.23 4.69 -14.27
CA ASN A 119 0.49 3.51 -13.46
C ASN A 119 1.43 3.86 -12.30
N LEU A 120 1.03 3.56 -11.09
CA LEU A 120 1.93 3.57 -9.95
C LEU A 120 2.71 2.26 -9.93
N LYS A 121 4.01 2.34 -9.70
CA LYS A 121 4.92 1.20 -9.59
C LYS A 121 5.83 1.39 -8.40
N ILE A 122 6.36 0.29 -7.90
CA ILE A 122 7.38 0.26 -6.85
C ILE A 122 8.55 -0.59 -7.31
N SER A 123 9.74 -0.18 -6.95
CA SER A 123 10.93 -1.02 -6.95
C SER A 123 11.58 -0.93 -5.57
N ALA A 124 12.19 -2.02 -5.14
CA ALA A 124 12.95 -2.06 -3.90
C ALA A 124 14.31 -2.71 -4.18
N THR A 125 15.36 -2.08 -3.68
CA THR A 125 16.74 -2.59 -3.77
C THR A 125 17.32 -2.64 -2.36
N PRO A 126 17.03 -3.71 -1.58
CA PRO A 126 17.53 -3.84 -0.22
C PRO A 126 19.05 -3.84 -0.20
N GLU A 127 19.62 -2.98 0.64
CA GLU A 127 21.05 -2.91 0.87
C GLU A 127 21.40 -3.40 2.28
N LYS A 128 22.65 -3.83 2.44
CA LYS A 128 23.17 -4.19 3.76
C LYS A 128 23.68 -2.92 4.45
N TYR A 129 23.11 -2.65 5.60
CA TYR A 129 23.59 -1.55 6.43
C TYR A 129 24.94 -1.89 7.07
N PRO A 130 25.83 -0.90 7.25
CA PRO A 130 27.07 -1.06 8.01
C PRO A 130 26.82 -1.58 9.43
N ASP A 131 27.75 -2.36 9.96
CA ASP A 131 27.59 -3.02 11.27
C ASP A 131 27.33 -2.04 12.41
N ASN A 132 27.91 -0.86 12.34
CA ASN A 132 27.70 0.23 13.32
C ASN A 132 26.30 0.84 13.28
N LEU A 133 25.46 0.53 12.29
CA LEU A 133 24.06 1.00 12.19
C LEU A 133 23.04 -0.09 12.48
N ARG A 134 23.45 -1.36 12.51
CA ARG A 134 22.54 -2.50 12.67
C ARG A 134 21.71 -2.45 13.94
N TYR A 135 22.25 -1.89 15.03
CA TYR A 135 21.48 -1.73 16.27
C TYR A 135 20.22 -0.87 16.11
N ARG A 136 20.15 -0.02 15.06
CA ARG A 136 18.99 0.80 14.71
C ARG A 136 18.18 0.20 13.58
N THR A 137 18.85 -0.32 12.54
CA THR A 137 18.19 -0.76 11.30
C THR A 137 17.53 -2.13 11.46
N ASP A 138 18.14 -3.06 12.14
CA ASP A 138 17.61 -4.41 12.32
C ASP A 138 16.26 -4.43 13.08
N PRO A 139 16.07 -3.65 14.17
CA PRO A 139 14.77 -3.55 14.81
C PRO A 139 13.70 -2.86 13.96
N LEU A 140 14.08 -1.92 13.07
CA LEU A 140 13.14 -1.17 12.24
C LEU A 140 12.76 -1.95 10.98
N TYR A 141 13.74 -2.43 10.24
CA TYR A 141 13.54 -2.98 8.90
C TYR A 141 13.56 -4.50 8.87
N GLY A 142 13.99 -5.15 9.98
CA GLY A 142 14.21 -6.58 10.02
C GLY A 142 15.56 -6.98 9.43
N THR A 143 15.80 -8.30 9.38
CA THR A 143 17.06 -8.87 8.90
C THR A 143 16.89 -9.80 7.70
N SER A 144 15.66 -10.24 7.44
CA SER A 144 15.34 -11.08 6.29
C SER A 144 15.12 -10.24 5.03
N TYR A 145 15.46 -10.81 3.87
CA TYR A 145 15.25 -10.14 2.58
C TYR A 145 13.80 -9.68 2.37
N ALA A 146 12.83 -10.49 2.80
CA ALA A 146 11.42 -10.16 2.70
C ALA A 146 11.03 -8.97 3.60
N GLU A 147 11.56 -8.91 4.83
CA GLU A 147 11.32 -7.76 5.71
C GLU A 147 11.94 -6.48 5.15
N LEU A 148 13.16 -6.54 4.63
CA LEU A 148 13.83 -5.38 4.03
C LEU A 148 13.03 -4.83 2.83
N ILE A 149 12.52 -5.69 1.93
CA ILE A 149 11.66 -5.25 0.83
C ILE A 149 10.38 -4.58 1.32
N LEU A 150 9.82 -5.04 2.45
CA LEU A 150 8.52 -4.56 2.93
C LEU A 150 8.61 -3.35 3.86
N LYS A 151 9.71 -3.20 4.60
CA LYS A 151 9.82 -2.24 5.71
C LYS A 151 10.85 -1.15 5.47
N ASP A 152 11.84 -1.37 4.58
CA ASP A 152 12.91 -0.42 4.36
C ASP A 152 12.52 0.63 3.32
N TYR A 153 11.94 1.69 3.77
CA TYR A 153 11.58 2.83 2.92
C TYR A 153 12.77 3.49 2.23
N ASN A 154 13.99 3.34 2.75
CA ASN A 154 15.19 3.89 2.08
C ASN A 154 15.57 3.06 0.84
N ALA A 155 15.18 1.79 0.81
CA ALA A 155 15.42 0.90 -0.32
C ALA A 155 14.34 1.00 -1.41
N MET A 156 13.25 1.72 -1.15
CA MET A 156 12.10 1.80 -2.05
C MET A 156 12.17 3.01 -2.97
N THR A 157 11.70 2.83 -4.20
CA THR A 157 11.44 3.90 -5.15
C THR A 157 10.04 3.76 -5.71
N PHE A 158 9.25 4.81 -5.60
CA PHE A 158 7.91 4.87 -6.20
C PHE A 158 7.96 5.60 -7.53
N TRP A 159 7.28 5.05 -8.52
CA TRP A 159 7.27 5.54 -9.89
C TRP A 159 5.85 5.90 -10.31
N LEU A 160 5.71 7.06 -10.93
CA LEU A 160 4.52 7.40 -11.70
C LEU A 160 4.86 7.28 -13.20
N ASN A 161 4.29 6.27 -13.86
CA ASN A 161 4.48 6.04 -15.28
C ASN A 161 3.24 6.49 -16.05
N ALA A 162 3.45 7.29 -17.09
CA ALA A 162 2.43 7.59 -18.09
C ALA A 162 2.64 6.73 -19.33
N SER A 163 1.54 6.36 -19.99
CA SER A 163 1.54 5.64 -21.28
C SER A 163 1.13 6.62 -22.39
N PRO A 164 2.06 7.36 -23.03
CA PRO A 164 1.71 8.39 -24.02
C PRO A 164 0.86 7.83 -25.18
N GLY A 165 1.15 6.61 -25.64
CA GLY A 165 0.38 5.95 -26.69
C GLY A 165 -1.09 5.71 -26.35
N ALA A 166 -1.44 5.64 -25.05
CA ALA A 166 -2.83 5.47 -24.63
C ALA A 166 -3.69 6.75 -24.81
N PHE A 167 -3.07 7.88 -25.15
CA PHE A 167 -3.76 9.16 -25.45
C PHE A 167 -3.86 9.39 -26.96
N ILE A 168 -3.14 8.65 -27.78
CA ILE A 168 -3.16 8.73 -29.23
C ILE A 168 -4.27 7.78 -29.70
N LYS A 169 -5.36 8.31 -30.24
CA LYS A 169 -6.32 7.47 -30.96
C LYS A 169 -5.62 7.00 -32.24
N ASN A 170 -5.45 5.69 -32.37
CA ASN A 170 -5.10 5.14 -33.70
C ASN A 170 -6.24 5.52 -34.64
N PRO A 171 -6.00 6.26 -35.73
CA PRO A 171 -6.99 6.36 -36.78
C PRO A 171 -7.20 4.95 -37.35
N GLU A 172 -8.42 4.41 -37.16
CA GLU A 172 -8.86 3.23 -37.90
C GLU A 172 -9.00 3.57 -39.36
#